data_03ad440d3ff5136a28dc38c99515dc46
#
_entry.id   03ad440d3ff5136a28dc38c99515dc46
#
_cell.length_a   1.000
_cell.length_b   1.000
_cell.length_c   1.000
_cell.angle_alpha   90.00
_cell.angle_beta   90.00
_cell.angle_gamma   90.00
#
_symmetry.space_group_name_H-M   'P 1'
#
loop_
_entity.id
_entity.type
_entity.pdbx_description
1 polymer ?
#
loop_
_entity_poly.entity_id
_entity_poly.type
_entity_poly.pdbx_seq_one_letter_code
_entity_poly.pdbx_strand_id
1 'polypeptide(L)'
;AHQFLSAQLADHTLARTYECIVTGNLREDSGTVDAPIARDSRDRKRMAVVPGGRRAVTHWEVIARYPGYTHVRCRLETGRTHQIRVHMAYLGHPILGDTVYGAKKAVPGLTGQCLHAVGLQFIHPRTKALVSLSCPLPEEFTAMLRKIDR
;
A
#
# COMPACT_ATOMS: atom_id res chain seq x y z
N ALA A 1 -14.10 10.07 -18.64
CA ALA A 1 -13.58 8.84 -18.02
C ALA A 1 -13.08 9.08 -16.59
N HIS A 2 -12.41 10.20 -16.35
CA HIS A 2 -11.88 10.51 -15.01
C HIS A 2 -12.99 10.60 -13.95
N GLN A 3 -14.07 11.30 -14.26
CA GLN A 3 -15.20 11.45 -13.31
C GLN A 3 -15.86 10.10 -13.03
N PHE A 4 -15.98 9.25 -14.06
CA PHE A 4 -16.57 7.93 -13.90
C PHE A 4 -15.71 7.04 -12.99
N LEU A 5 -14.39 7.06 -13.18
CA LEU A 5 -13.47 6.28 -12.34
C LEU A 5 -13.43 6.81 -10.91
N SER A 6 -13.51 8.13 -10.73
CA SER A 6 -13.57 8.73 -9.39
C SER A 6 -14.85 8.30 -8.66
N ALA A 7 -15.98 8.23 -9.37
CA ALA A 7 -17.23 7.75 -8.79
C ALA A 7 -17.13 6.28 -8.39
N GLN A 8 -16.48 5.44 -9.21
CA GLN A 8 -16.27 4.03 -8.87
C GLN A 8 -15.41 3.88 -7.61
N LEU A 9 -14.39 4.71 -7.44
CA LEU A 9 -13.58 4.69 -6.23
C LEU A 9 -14.42 5.06 -5.00
N ALA A 10 -15.27 6.07 -5.12
CA ALA A 10 -16.16 6.48 -4.04
C ALA A 10 -17.18 5.39 -3.71
N ASP A 11 -17.66 4.64 -4.71
CA ASP A 11 -18.65 3.57 -4.54
C ASP A 11 -18.00 2.20 -4.31
N HIS A 12 -16.68 2.14 -4.13
CA HIS A 12 -15.92 0.90 -3.95
C HIS A 12 -16.01 -0.05 -5.14
N THR A 13 -16.29 0.48 -6.34
CA THR A 13 -16.33 -0.34 -7.57
C THR A 13 -15.00 -0.31 -8.31
N LEU A 14 -14.07 0.57 -7.90
CA LEU A 14 -12.71 0.63 -8.42
C LEU A 14 -11.78 -0.06 -7.41
N ALA A 15 -11.29 -1.25 -7.75
CA ALA A 15 -10.42 -2.02 -6.89
C ALA A 15 -8.96 -1.80 -7.28
N ARG A 16 -8.11 -1.48 -6.32
CA ARG A 16 -6.67 -1.28 -6.52
C ARG A 16 -5.90 -2.23 -5.62
N THR A 17 -4.96 -2.96 -6.21
CA THR A 17 -4.13 -3.92 -5.50
C THR A 17 -2.67 -3.50 -5.57
N TYR A 18 -2.00 -3.55 -4.44
CA TYR A 18 -0.59 -3.22 -4.30
C TYR A 18 0.15 -4.37 -3.65
N GLU A 19 1.44 -4.47 -3.91
CA GLU A 19 2.32 -5.34 -3.14
C GLU A 19 3.45 -4.52 -2.56
N CYS A 20 3.88 -4.90 -1.35
CA CYS A 20 4.95 -4.21 -0.65
C CYS A 20 5.74 -5.19 0.21
N ILE A 21 6.95 -4.78 0.59
CA ILE A 21 7.74 -5.47 1.59
C ILE A 21 7.76 -4.58 2.82
N VAL A 22 7.32 -5.12 3.95
CA VAL A 22 7.33 -4.39 5.22
C VAL A 22 8.40 -4.94 6.14
N THR A 23 8.86 -4.12 7.07
CA THR A 23 9.84 -4.53 8.08
C THR A 23 9.16 -5.35 9.18
N GLY A 24 9.85 -6.34 9.70
CA GLY A 24 9.31 -7.24 10.70
C GLY A 24 8.38 -8.28 10.11
N ASN A 25 7.84 -9.14 10.95
CA ASN A 25 6.90 -10.17 10.54
C ASN A 25 5.54 -9.92 11.17
N LEU A 26 4.51 -9.85 10.33
CA LEU A 26 3.12 -9.74 10.77
C LEU A 26 2.71 -11.09 11.38
N ARG A 27 2.03 -11.05 12.53
CA ARG A 27 1.57 -12.28 13.21
C ARG A 27 0.41 -12.94 12.48
N GLU A 28 -0.54 -12.12 12.04
CA GLU A 28 -1.74 -12.60 11.34
C GLU A 28 -1.42 -12.82 9.87
N ASP A 29 -2.20 -13.68 9.21
CA ASP A 29 -2.05 -13.93 7.77
C ASP A 29 -2.77 -12.87 6.95
N SER A 30 -3.74 -12.19 7.53
CA SER A 30 -4.47 -11.11 6.87
C SER A 30 -5.10 -10.20 7.92
N GLY A 31 -5.53 -9.05 7.48
CA GLY A 31 -6.21 -8.10 8.36
C GLY A 31 -6.72 -6.88 7.63
N THR A 32 -7.30 -5.98 8.39
CA THR A 32 -7.83 -4.71 7.88
C THR A 32 -7.39 -3.60 8.81
N VAL A 33 -6.85 -2.53 8.21
CA VAL A 33 -6.58 -1.30 8.93
C VAL A 33 -7.68 -0.31 8.57
N ASP A 34 -8.51 0.02 9.55
CA ASP A 34 -9.55 1.04 9.42
C ASP A 34 -9.18 2.17 10.37
N ALA A 35 -8.36 3.10 9.87
CA ALA A 35 -7.80 4.16 10.69
C ALA A 35 -7.77 5.46 9.89
N PRO A 36 -8.40 6.53 10.39
CA PRO A 36 -8.55 7.77 9.63
C PRO A 36 -7.22 8.49 9.45
N ILE A 37 -7.03 9.09 8.27
CA ILE A 37 -5.78 9.72 7.88
C ILE A 37 -6.02 11.20 7.63
N ALA A 38 -5.09 12.02 8.12
CA ALA A 38 -5.04 13.45 7.85
C ALA A 38 -3.58 13.87 7.77
N ARG A 39 -3.34 15.10 7.37
CA ARG A 39 -1.99 15.65 7.36
C ARG A 39 -1.45 15.74 8.79
N ASP A 40 -0.18 15.33 8.95
CA ASP A 40 0.46 15.36 10.27
C ASP A 40 0.57 16.83 10.76
N SER A 41 0.09 17.10 11.96
CA SER A 41 0.13 18.45 12.54
C SER A 41 1.54 18.93 12.87
N ARG A 42 2.48 17.99 13.06
CA ARG A 42 3.88 18.29 13.39
C ARG A 42 4.74 18.45 12.15
N ASP A 43 4.44 17.72 11.09
CA ASP A 43 5.17 17.77 9.84
C ASP A 43 4.17 17.70 8.68
N ARG A 44 3.87 18.85 8.10
CA ARG A 44 2.82 18.97 7.08
C ARG A 44 3.18 18.29 5.75
N LYS A 45 4.42 17.81 5.61
CA LYS A 45 4.84 17.07 4.42
C LYS A 45 4.46 15.59 4.49
N ARG A 46 3.99 15.13 5.63
CA ARG A 46 3.61 13.73 5.82
C ARG A 46 2.17 13.61 6.32
N MET A 47 1.63 12.42 6.17
CA MET A 47 0.29 12.08 6.66
C MET A 47 0.42 11.28 7.96
N ALA A 48 -0.68 11.17 8.69
CA ALA A 48 -0.70 10.42 9.94
C ALA A 48 -2.10 9.87 10.22
N VAL A 49 -2.18 8.85 11.06
CA VAL A 49 -3.46 8.42 11.62
C VAL A 49 -3.85 9.43 12.70
N VAL A 50 -4.97 10.10 12.47
CA VAL A 50 -5.43 11.20 13.32
C VAL A 50 -6.92 11.06 13.57
N PRO A 51 -7.37 11.10 14.85
CA PRO A 51 -8.80 11.13 15.13
C PRO A 51 -9.45 12.33 14.42
N GLY A 52 -10.59 12.09 13.75
CA GLY A 52 -11.24 13.12 12.95
C GLY A 52 -10.70 13.25 11.53
N GLY A 53 -9.68 12.50 11.16
CA GLY A 53 -9.18 12.46 9.80
C GLY A 53 -10.18 11.83 8.84
N ARG A 54 -9.83 11.73 7.55
CA ARG A 54 -10.68 11.12 6.54
C ARG A 54 -10.64 9.60 6.66
N ARG A 55 -11.80 8.97 6.54
CA ARG A 55 -11.88 7.51 6.59
C ARG A 55 -10.89 6.89 5.60
N ALA A 56 -10.11 5.92 6.08
CA ALA A 56 -9.12 5.21 5.26
C ALA A 56 -9.10 3.74 5.67
N VAL A 57 -9.31 2.85 4.70
CA VAL A 57 -9.37 1.41 4.94
C VAL A 57 -8.47 0.68 3.97
N THR A 58 -7.54 -0.10 4.53
CA THR A 58 -6.62 -0.95 3.79
C THR A 58 -6.81 -2.40 4.25
N HIS A 59 -7.10 -3.29 3.30
CA HIS A 59 -7.11 -4.73 3.55
C HIS A 59 -5.75 -5.29 3.16
N TRP A 60 -5.17 -6.13 4.01
CA TRP A 60 -3.86 -6.71 3.72
C TRP A 60 -3.86 -8.22 3.92
N GLU A 61 -2.98 -8.90 3.18
CA GLU A 61 -2.74 -10.33 3.34
C GLU A 61 -1.26 -10.62 3.14
N VAL A 62 -0.75 -11.59 3.91
CA VAL A 62 0.65 -12.00 3.81
C VAL A 62 0.81 -12.93 2.62
N ILE A 63 1.74 -12.62 1.73
CA ILE A 63 2.12 -13.49 0.63
C ILE A 63 3.22 -14.44 1.09
N ALA A 64 4.24 -13.92 1.77
CA ALA A 64 5.35 -14.70 2.24
C ALA A 64 6.03 -13.99 3.42
N ARG A 65 6.63 -14.78 4.31
CA ARG A 65 7.42 -14.26 5.43
C ARG A 65 8.89 -14.59 5.21
N TYR A 66 9.75 -13.62 5.50
CA TYR A 66 11.21 -13.73 5.38
C TYR A 66 11.84 -13.35 6.71
N PRO A 67 13.11 -13.70 6.96
CA PRO A 67 13.77 -13.25 8.18
C PRO A 67 13.75 -11.71 8.30
N GLY A 68 12.96 -11.21 9.25
CA GLY A 68 12.85 -9.77 9.53
C GLY A 68 11.99 -8.96 8.58
N TYR A 69 11.34 -9.59 7.60
CA TYR A 69 10.52 -8.89 6.59
C TYR A 69 9.31 -9.70 6.20
N THR A 70 8.28 -9.03 5.68
CA THR A 70 7.07 -9.68 5.19
C THR A 70 6.68 -9.11 3.81
N HIS A 71 6.37 -9.98 2.87
CA HIS A 71 5.82 -9.61 1.57
C HIS A 71 4.29 -9.61 1.70
N VAL A 72 3.68 -8.46 1.47
CA VAL A 72 2.25 -8.23 1.77
C VAL A 72 1.55 -7.71 0.52
N ARG A 73 0.33 -8.20 0.31
CA ARG A 73 -0.58 -7.65 -0.69
C ARG A 73 -1.62 -6.78 0.00
N CYS A 74 -1.86 -5.60 -0.54
CA CYS A 74 -2.83 -4.65 0.01
C CYS A 74 -3.89 -4.33 -1.02
N ARG A 75 -5.15 -4.29 -0.56
CA ARG A 75 -6.30 -3.87 -1.38
C ARG A 75 -6.92 -2.66 -0.69
N LEU A 76 -7.19 -1.61 -1.46
CA LEU A 76 -7.68 -0.35 -0.92
C LEU A 76 -9.19 -0.20 -1.12
N GLU A 77 -9.92 0.13 -0.05
CA GLU A 77 -11.30 0.63 -0.17
C GLU A 77 -11.31 2.14 -0.39
N THR A 78 -10.29 2.83 0.11
CA THR A 78 -10.12 4.29 -0.01
C THR A 78 -8.75 4.57 -0.59
N GLY A 79 -8.52 5.78 -1.05
CA GLY A 79 -7.24 6.15 -1.66
C GLY A 79 -6.69 7.45 -1.11
N ARG A 80 -6.43 7.53 0.19
CA ARG A 80 -5.82 8.72 0.80
C ARG A 80 -4.35 8.79 0.44
N THR A 81 -3.79 9.99 0.48
CA THR A 81 -2.37 10.22 0.22
C THR A 81 -1.51 9.36 1.13
N HIS A 82 -0.57 8.61 0.55
CA HIS A 82 0.35 7.71 1.27
C HIS A 82 -0.35 6.66 2.15
N GLN A 83 -1.59 6.30 1.82
CA GLN A 83 -2.41 5.46 2.72
C GLN A 83 -1.72 4.17 3.16
N ILE A 84 -1.18 3.36 2.24
CA ILE A 84 -0.54 2.09 2.61
C ILE A 84 0.69 2.36 3.46
N ARG A 85 1.49 3.36 3.10
CA ARG A 85 2.69 3.73 3.83
C ARG A 85 2.37 4.11 5.27
N VAL A 86 1.34 4.93 5.46
CA VAL A 86 0.90 5.38 6.79
C VAL A 86 0.32 4.20 7.58
N HIS A 87 -0.54 3.39 6.96
CA HIS A 87 -1.18 2.28 7.64
C HIS A 87 -0.17 1.21 8.06
N MET A 88 0.81 0.88 7.21
CA MET A 88 1.83 -0.11 7.58
C MET A 88 2.71 0.40 8.72
N ALA A 89 3.09 1.67 8.70
CA ALA A 89 3.82 2.28 9.81
C ALA A 89 3.00 2.31 11.10
N TYR A 90 1.69 2.57 10.97
CA TYR A 90 0.76 2.55 12.11
C TYR A 90 0.69 1.17 12.77
N LEU A 91 0.78 0.10 11.98
CA LEU A 91 0.84 -1.27 12.50
C LEU A 91 2.19 -1.60 13.16
N GLY A 92 3.18 -0.75 13.04
CA GLY A 92 4.52 -1.00 13.53
C GLY A 92 5.40 -1.73 12.52
N HIS A 93 4.98 -1.81 11.26
CA HIS A 93 5.69 -2.50 10.18
C HIS A 93 5.85 -1.59 8.97
N PRO A 94 6.66 -0.51 9.08
CA PRO A 94 6.82 0.41 7.95
C PRO A 94 7.40 -0.30 6.73
N ILE A 95 7.10 0.24 5.56
CA ILE A 95 7.55 -0.33 4.29
C ILE A 95 9.07 -0.20 4.17
N LEU A 96 9.72 -1.26 3.69
CA LEU A 96 11.15 -1.27 3.45
C LEU A 96 11.55 -0.15 2.49
N GLY A 97 12.55 0.63 2.85
CA GLY A 97 13.02 1.75 2.05
C GLY A 97 12.23 3.04 2.21
N ASP A 98 11.19 3.04 3.04
CA ASP A 98 10.39 4.24 3.29
C ASP A 98 11.10 5.12 4.32
N THR A 99 11.76 6.16 3.85
CA THR A 99 12.53 7.06 4.70
C THR A 99 11.68 8.16 5.35
N VAL A 100 10.41 8.26 4.97
CA VAL A 100 9.48 9.23 5.58
C VAL A 100 8.77 8.62 6.79
N TYR A 101 8.23 7.41 6.65
CA TYR A 101 7.43 6.74 7.68
C TYR A 101 8.17 5.64 8.40
N GLY A 102 9.36 5.30 7.96
CA GLY A 102 10.19 4.25 8.51
C GLY A 102 11.59 4.72 8.88
N ALA A 103 12.59 3.89 8.59
CA ALA A 103 13.98 4.21 8.85
C ALA A 103 14.46 5.37 7.95
N LYS A 104 15.21 6.30 8.51
CA LYS A 104 15.68 7.49 7.80
C LYS A 104 16.75 7.20 6.74
N LYS A 105 17.35 6.00 6.75
CA LYS A 105 18.39 5.63 5.81
C LYS A 105 17.80 4.94 4.60
N ALA A 106 18.27 5.31 3.40
CA ALA A 106 17.91 4.62 2.17
C ALA A 106 18.46 3.19 2.19
N VAL A 107 17.78 2.29 1.48
CA VAL A 107 18.19 0.89 1.36
C VAL A 107 18.92 0.71 0.03
N PRO A 108 20.15 0.16 0.02
CA PRO A 108 20.85 -0.11 -1.24
C PRO A 108 20.02 -1.01 -2.16
N GLY A 109 19.92 -0.64 -3.42
CA GLY A 109 19.14 -1.37 -4.40
C GLY A 109 17.69 -0.92 -4.53
N LEU A 110 17.24 0.03 -3.70
CA LEU A 110 15.89 0.60 -3.79
C LEU A 110 15.98 2.10 -4.07
N THR A 111 15.09 2.57 -4.94
CA THR A 111 14.97 4.01 -5.25
C THR A 111 14.04 4.74 -4.29
N GLY A 112 13.37 4.00 -3.40
CA GLY A 112 12.44 4.54 -2.42
C GLY A 112 11.75 3.42 -1.69
N GLN A 113 10.50 3.63 -1.28
CA GLN A 113 9.71 2.60 -0.60
C GLN A 113 9.41 1.43 -1.52
N CYS A 114 9.54 0.21 -0.99
CA CYS A 114 9.28 -1.03 -1.71
C CYS A 114 7.78 -1.32 -1.76
N LEU A 115 7.08 -0.55 -2.61
CA LEU A 115 5.62 -0.57 -2.76
C LEU A 115 5.29 -0.38 -4.23
N HIS A 116 4.47 -1.27 -4.80
CA HIS A 116 4.16 -1.22 -6.22
C HIS A 116 2.70 -1.58 -6.48
N ALA A 117 2.05 -0.82 -7.37
CA ALA A 117 0.70 -1.13 -7.83
C ALA A 117 0.78 -2.30 -8.80
N VAL A 118 0.06 -3.39 -8.50
CA VAL A 118 0.10 -4.61 -9.32
C VAL A 118 -1.22 -4.92 -9.99
N GLY A 119 -2.31 -4.29 -9.57
CA GLY A 119 -3.61 -4.56 -10.17
C GLY A 119 -4.58 -3.40 -10.05
N LEU A 120 -5.44 -3.29 -11.05
CA LEU A 120 -6.52 -2.34 -11.09
C LEU A 120 -7.71 -3.00 -11.74
N GLN A 121 -8.88 -2.94 -11.09
CA GLN A 121 -10.14 -3.41 -11.65
C GLN A 121 -11.13 -2.28 -11.66
N PHE A 122 -11.82 -2.09 -12.77
CA PHE A 122 -12.85 -1.06 -12.90
C PHE A 122 -13.85 -1.44 -13.98
N ILE A 123 -15.00 -0.77 -13.96
CA ILE A 123 -16.02 -0.93 -15.00
C ILE A 123 -15.75 0.10 -16.09
N HIS A 124 -15.62 -0.40 -17.34
CA HIS A 124 -15.34 0.49 -18.48
C HIS A 124 -16.51 1.46 -18.67
N PRO A 125 -16.24 2.77 -18.83
CA PRO A 125 -17.33 3.77 -18.93
C PRO A 125 -18.23 3.62 -20.15
N ARG A 126 -17.73 3.05 -21.24
CA ARG A 126 -18.51 2.85 -22.47
C ARG A 126 -19.19 1.50 -22.52
N THR A 127 -18.41 0.42 -22.36
CA THR A 127 -18.90 -0.94 -22.56
C THR A 127 -19.56 -1.52 -21.32
N LYS A 128 -19.38 -0.89 -20.16
CA LYS A 128 -19.84 -1.40 -18.88
C LYS A 128 -19.28 -2.77 -18.52
N ALA A 129 -18.25 -3.23 -19.23
CA ALA A 129 -17.57 -4.48 -18.93
C ALA A 129 -16.56 -4.29 -17.81
N LEU A 130 -16.37 -5.34 -17.00
CA LEU A 130 -15.30 -5.34 -15.98
C LEU A 130 -13.95 -5.40 -16.68
N VAL A 131 -13.08 -4.45 -16.34
CA VAL A 131 -11.72 -4.39 -16.87
C VAL A 131 -10.76 -4.70 -15.73
N SER A 132 -9.87 -5.67 -15.95
CA SER A 132 -8.81 -6.02 -15.00
C SER A 132 -7.47 -5.77 -15.66
N LEU A 133 -6.64 -4.95 -15.03
CA LEU A 133 -5.29 -4.66 -15.47
C LEU A 133 -4.33 -5.14 -14.40
N SER A 134 -3.23 -5.78 -14.83
CA SER A 134 -2.20 -6.24 -13.91
C SER A 134 -0.83 -5.84 -14.44
N CYS A 135 0.10 -5.60 -13.53
CA CYS A 135 1.48 -5.29 -13.84
C CYS A 135 2.39 -6.22 -13.08
N PRO A 136 3.44 -6.78 -13.73
CA PRO A 136 4.42 -7.55 -12.99
C PRO A 136 5.19 -6.66 -12.01
N LEU A 137 5.74 -7.26 -10.96
CA LEU A 137 6.59 -6.55 -10.03
C LEU A 137 7.86 -6.08 -10.76
N PRO A 138 8.35 -4.86 -10.47
CA PRO A 138 9.59 -4.39 -11.08
C PRO A 138 10.78 -5.23 -10.60
N GLU A 139 11.85 -5.26 -11.40
CA GLU A 139 13.03 -6.04 -11.07
C GLU A 139 13.64 -5.64 -9.73
N GLU A 140 13.60 -4.35 -9.41
CA GLU A 140 14.05 -3.83 -8.12
C GLU A 140 13.37 -4.53 -6.95
N PHE A 141 12.04 -4.75 -7.06
CA PHE A 141 11.25 -5.43 -6.04
C PHE A 141 11.60 -6.91 -5.96
N THR A 142 11.62 -7.61 -7.10
CA THR A 142 11.93 -9.05 -7.13
C THR A 142 13.37 -9.32 -6.69
N ALA A 143 14.31 -8.44 -7.04
CA ALA A 143 15.69 -8.55 -6.57
C ALA A 143 15.75 -8.41 -5.05
N MET A 144 14.97 -7.51 -4.47
CA MET A 144 14.92 -7.34 -3.01
C MET A 144 14.33 -8.56 -2.33
N LEU A 145 13.30 -9.19 -2.93
CA LEU A 145 12.73 -10.44 -2.38
C LEU A 145 13.80 -11.53 -2.30
N ARG A 146 14.62 -11.67 -3.33
CA ARG A 146 15.72 -12.64 -3.32
C ARG A 146 16.77 -12.30 -2.26
N LYS A 147 17.02 -11.02 -2.07
CA LYS A 147 18.03 -10.55 -1.11
C LYS A 147 17.64 -10.82 0.34
N ILE A 148 16.37 -10.68 0.67
CA ILE A 148 15.87 -10.90 2.03
C ILE A 148 15.54 -12.37 2.31
N ASP A 149 15.47 -13.19 1.29
CA ASP A 149 15.21 -14.63 1.39
C ASP A 149 16.54 -15.33 1.65
N ARG A 150 16.92 -15.43 2.90
CA ARG A 150 18.20 -15.99 3.33
C ARG A 150 18.06 -17.37 3.97
#